data_5105d38397de131098c4a5445739eb9c
#
_entry.id   5105d38397de131098c4a5445739eb9c
#
_cell.length_a   1.000
_cell.length_b   1.000
_cell.length_c   1.000
_cell.angle_alpha   90.00
_cell.angle_beta   90.00
_cell.angle_gamma   90.00
#
_symmetry.space_group_name_H-M   'P 1'
#
loop_
_entity.id
_entity.type
_entity.pdbx_description
1 polymer ?
#
loop_
_entity_poly.entity_id
_entity_poly.type
_entity_poly.pdbx_seq_one_letter_code
_entity_poly.pdbx_strand_id
1 'polypeptide(L)'
;LDYLQLMSSGKKVESRQQEVSEFSRQLKLLAKELEVPLIAISQLNRGPEARTDKKPQLAALRESGSLEQDADMVMLLYRPDSQDRDNERAGEADIILAKHRGGPIDTVQVARLVPHRRLAAVLPAHQWWGQ
;
A
#
# COMPACT_ATOMS: atom_id res chain seq x y z
N LEU A 1 6.47 -7.16 8.09
CA LEU A 1 6.13 -8.46 7.52
C LEU A 1 6.08 -8.33 6.00
N ASP A 2 6.92 -9.07 5.29
CA ASP A 2 7.04 -8.96 3.83
C ASP A 2 6.21 -10.06 3.16
N TYR A 3 5.30 -9.62 2.30
CA TYR A 3 4.32 -10.37 1.51
C TYR A 3 3.39 -11.31 2.31
N LEU A 4 2.25 -10.77 2.70
CA LEU A 4 1.16 -11.60 3.27
C LEU A 4 0.80 -12.80 2.39
N GLN A 5 0.95 -12.67 1.07
CA GLN A 5 0.66 -13.74 0.13
C GLN A 5 1.65 -14.93 0.18
N LEU A 6 2.80 -14.77 0.81
CA LEU A 6 3.75 -15.87 1.02
C LEU A 6 3.46 -16.69 2.27
N MET A 7 2.60 -16.20 3.15
CA MET A 7 2.20 -16.94 4.34
C MET A 7 1.27 -18.09 3.97
N SER A 8 1.45 -19.22 4.63
CA SER A 8 0.58 -20.39 4.53
C SER A 8 0.23 -20.86 5.93
N SER A 9 -1.04 -21.16 6.16
CA SER A 9 -1.51 -21.62 7.46
C SER A 9 -1.16 -23.10 7.75
N GLY A 10 -0.70 -23.85 6.74
CA GLY A 10 -0.52 -25.29 6.85
C GLY A 10 -1.82 -26.09 7.00
N LYS A 11 -2.97 -25.42 7.06
CA LYS A 11 -4.30 -26.01 7.12
C LYS A 11 -4.91 -26.06 5.72
N LYS A 12 -5.78 -27.05 5.47
CA LYS A 12 -6.64 -27.04 4.28
C LYS A 12 -7.63 -25.89 4.40
N VAL A 13 -7.47 -24.85 3.59
CA VAL A 13 -8.35 -23.68 3.53
C VAL A 13 -9.11 -23.75 2.21
N GLU A 14 -10.40 -23.46 2.24
CA GLU A 14 -11.26 -23.55 1.05
C GLU A 14 -10.88 -22.51 -0.01
N SER A 15 -10.31 -21.36 0.39
CA SER A 15 -9.84 -20.36 -0.56
C SER A 15 -8.67 -19.54 0.00
N ARG A 16 -7.82 -19.04 -0.90
CA ARG A 16 -6.71 -18.13 -0.56
C ARG A 16 -7.20 -16.83 0.09
N GLN A 17 -8.36 -16.36 -0.32
CA GLN A 17 -8.99 -15.17 0.25
C GLN A 17 -9.34 -15.34 1.72
N GLN A 18 -9.86 -16.49 2.11
CA GLN A 18 -10.16 -16.80 3.51
C GLN A 18 -8.87 -16.88 4.34
N GLU A 19 -7.84 -17.49 3.80
CA GLU A 19 -6.53 -17.60 4.46
C GLU A 19 -5.92 -16.23 4.73
N VAL A 20 -5.91 -15.34 3.75
CA VAL A 20 -5.42 -13.95 3.90
C VAL A 20 -6.26 -13.17 4.91
N SER A 21 -7.58 -13.37 4.93
CA SER A 21 -8.47 -12.74 5.91
C SER A 21 -8.19 -13.20 7.34
N GLU A 22 -7.93 -14.49 7.53
CA GLU A 22 -7.56 -15.02 8.85
C GLU A 22 -6.21 -14.47 9.33
N PHE A 23 -5.21 -14.42 8.46
CA PHE A 23 -3.92 -13.80 8.78
C PHE A 23 -4.06 -12.33 9.17
N SER A 24 -4.82 -11.56 8.41
CA SER A 24 -5.07 -10.15 8.69
C SER A 24 -5.60 -9.95 10.11
N ARG A 25 -6.61 -10.72 10.47
CA ARG A 25 -7.21 -10.68 11.81
C ARG A 25 -6.23 -11.09 12.90
N GLN A 26 -5.49 -12.18 12.71
CA GLN A 26 -4.51 -12.67 13.67
C GLN A 26 -3.37 -11.69 13.89
N LEU A 27 -2.85 -11.07 12.81
CA LEU A 27 -1.81 -10.05 12.88
C LEU A 27 -2.30 -8.80 13.64
N LYS A 28 -3.55 -8.41 13.46
CA LYS A 28 -4.16 -7.32 14.22
C LYS A 28 -4.20 -7.61 15.72
N LEU A 29 -4.60 -8.82 16.09
CA LEU A 29 -4.63 -9.26 17.49
C LEU A 29 -3.21 -9.34 18.08
N LEU A 30 -2.25 -9.86 17.34
CA LEU A 30 -0.86 -9.95 17.76
C LEU A 30 -0.24 -8.56 18.00
N ALA A 31 -0.46 -7.62 17.07
CA ALA A 31 0.00 -6.25 17.24
C ALA A 31 -0.54 -5.59 18.51
N LYS A 32 -1.82 -5.84 18.81
CA LYS A 32 -2.47 -5.37 20.03
C LYS A 32 -1.91 -6.03 21.30
N GLU A 33 -1.70 -7.35 21.28
CA GLU A 33 -1.16 -8.10 22.40
C GLU A 33 0.27 -7.67 22.74
N LEU A 34 1.11 -7.48 21.73
CA LEU A 34 2.50 -7.06 21.89
C LEU A 34 2.67 -5.55 22.07
N GLU A 35 1.61 -4.76 21.91
CA GLU A 35 1.62 -3.29 21.97
C GLU A 35 2.66 -2.67 21.01
N VAL A 36 2.75 -3.22 19.80
CA VAL A 36 3.69 -2.74 18.77
C VAL A 36 2.97 -2.37 17.47
N PRO A 37 3.49 -1.40 16.73
CA PRO A 37 3.03 -1.18 15.37
C PRO A 37 3.45 -2.36 14.48
N LEU A 38 2.53 -2.86 13.66
CA LEU A 38 2.78 -3.92 12.70
C LEU A 38 2.55 -3.40 11.29
N ILE A 39 3.58 -3.51 10.45
CA ILE A 39 3.49 -3.16 9.03
C ILE A 39 3.48 -4.45 8.23
N ALA A 40 2.41 -4.66 7.47
CA ALA A 40 2.26 -5.77 6.56
C ALA A 40 2.31 -5.28 5.12
N ILE A 41 3.11 -5.94 4.29
CA ILE A 41 3.23 -5.65 2.87
C ILE A 41 2.35 -6.65 2.11
N SER A 42 1.54 -6.13 1.20
CA SER A 42 0.65 -6.92 0.36
C SER A 42 0.73 -6.45 -1.08
N GLN A 43 0.73 -7.39 -2.02
CA GLN A 43 0.56 -7.04 -3.42
C GLN A 43 -0.92 -6.77 -3.70
N LEU A 44 -1.17 -5.72 -4.47
CA LEU A 44 -2.50 -5.48 -5.03
C LEU A 44 -2.74 -6.43 -6.21
N ASN A 45 -3.94 -6.97 -6.29
CA ASN A 45 -4.35 -7.65 -7.50
C ASN A 45 -4.33 -6.65 -8.66
N ARG A 46 -3.68 -7.05 -9.73
CA ARG A 46 -3.78 -6.33 -11.01
C ARG A 46 -5.19 -6.55 -11.51
N GLY A 47 -6.10 -5.66 -11.12
CA GLY A 47 -7.46 -5.66 -11.66
C GLY A 47 -7.44 -5.57 -13.18
N PRO A 48 -8.53 -5.90 -13.88
CA PRO A 48 -8.56 -5.92 -15.33
C PRO A 48 -7.98 -4.62 -15.89
N GLU A 49 -7.09 -4.75 -16.84
CA GLU A 49 -6.30 -3.69 -17.52
C GLU A 49 -7.17 -2.59 -18.21
N ALA A 50 -8.48 -2.66 -18.04
CA ALA A 50 -9.50 -1.84 -18.70
C ALA A 50 -9.77 -0.48 -18.02
N ARG A 51 -9.05 -0.10 -16.93
CA ARG A 51 -9.29 1.20 -16.31
C ARG A 51 -8.40 2.27 -16.93
N THR A 52 -9.03 3.34 -17.36
CA THR A 52 -8.38 4.56 -17.87
C THR A 52 -7.51 5.23 -16.80
N ASP A 53 -7.86 5.07 -15.52
CA ASP A 53 -7.07 5.54 -14.38
C ASP A 53 -6.34 4.34 -13.73
N LYS A 54 -5.03 4.28 -13.95
CA LYS A 54 -4.14 3.22 -13.47
C LYS A 54 -3.72 3.39 -12.02
N LYS A 55 -4.21 4.43 -11.31
CA LYS A 55 -3.91 4.63 -9.89
C LYS A 55 -4.53 3.53 -9.05
N PRO A 56 -3.77 2.96 -8.09
CA PRO A 56 -4.30 1.97 -7.17
C PRO A 56 -5.37 2.62 -6.28
N GLN A 57 -6.42 1.86 -6.01
CA GLN A 57 -7.52 2.27 -5.14
C GLN A 57 -7.67 1.27 -4.00
N LEU A 58 -8.25 1.71 -2.89
CA LEU A 58 -8.53 0.85 -1.74
C LEU A 58 -9.38 -0.38 -2.12
N ALA A 59 -10.26 -0.23 -3.12
CA ALA A 59 -11.05 -1.32 -3.67
C ALA A 59 -10.21 -2.49 -4.23
N ALA A 60 -8.97 -2.26 -4.63
CA ALA A 60 -8.06 -3.31 -5.09
C ALA A 60 -7.64 -4.27 -3.95
N LEU A 61 -7.85 -3.90 -2.70
CA LEU A 61 -7.67 -4.77 -1.54
C LEU A 61 -8.88 -5.67 -1.25
N ARG A 62 -10.05 -5.41 -1.84
CA ARG A 62 -11.28 -6.18 -1.57
C ARG A 62 -11.13 -7.67 -1.92
N GLU A 63 -10.33 -8.00 -2.93
CA GLU A 63 -10.03 -9.39 -3.27
C GLU A 63 -9.08 -10.06 -2.25
N SER A 64 -8.43 -9.27 -1.40
CA SER A 64 -7.58 -9.74 -0.31
C SER A 64 -8.37 -9.92 1.01
N GLY A 65 -9.70 -10.01 0.94
CA GLY A 65 -10.57 -10.25 2.08
C GLY A 65 -10.71 -9.07 3.03
N SER A 66 -10.53 -9.29 4.32
CA SER A 66 -10.73 -8.30 5.35
C SER A 66 -9.56 -7.32 5.58
N LEU A 67 -8.49 -7.38 4.76
CA LEU A 67 -7.32 -6.49 4.91
C LEU A 67 -7.71 -5.02 5.03
N GLU A 68 -8.62 -4.57 4.15
CA GLU A 68 -9.13 -3.21 4.19
C GLU A 68 -9.83 -2.89 5.51
N GLN A 69 -10.55 -3.85 6.09
CA GLN A 69 -11.31 -3.64 7.32
C GLN A 69 -10.41 -3.67 8.55
N ASP A 70 -9.49 -4.62 8.62
CA ASP A 70 -8.63 -4.86 9.78
C ASP A 70 -7.52 -3.82 9.92
N ALA A 71 -6.99 -3.28 8.82
CA ALA A 71 -5.94 -2.27 8.86
C ALA A 71 -6.45 -0.93 9.45
N ASP A 72 -5.68 -0.33 10.35
CA ASP A 72 -5.95 1.03 10.85
C ASP A 72 -5.51 2.09 9.84
N MET A 73 -4.49 1.78 9.06
CA MET A 73 -3.91 2.63 8.03
C MET A 73 -3.61 1.80 6.79
N VAL A 74 -3.90 2.33 5.61
CA VAL A 74 -3.56 1.71 4.32
C VAL A 74 -2.83 2.73 3.46
N MET A 75 -1.59 2.40 3.11
CA MET A 75 -0.78 3.17 2.18
C MET A 75 -0.63 2.40 0.88
N LEU A 76 -1.06 3.00 -0.22
CA LEU A 76 -0.90 2.46 -1.57
C LEU A 76 0.29 3.14 -2.24
N LEU A 77 1.15 2.35 -2.87
CA LEU A 77 2.29 2.86 -3.61
C LEU A 77 1.96 2.85 -5.11
N TYR A 78 2.10 3.98 -5.75
CA TYR A 78 1.88 4.13 -7.18
C TYR A 78 3.09 4.74 -7.87
N ARG A 79 3.49 4.13 -8.98
CA ARG A 79 4.57 4.62 -9.83
C ARG A 79 4.04 4.81 -11.25
N PRO A 80 3.91 6.04 -11.74
CA PRO A 80 3.47 6.32 -13.10
C PRO A 80 4.35 5.65 -14.17
N ASP A 81 5.68 5.68 -13.96
CA ASP A 81 6.68 5.13 -14.89
C ASP A 81 6.78 3.59 -14.91
N SER A 82 6.06 2.90 -14.02
CA SER A 82 6.09 1.43 -13.97
C SER A 82 5.40 0.78 -15.17
N GLN A 83 4.50 1.49 -15.82
CA GLN A 83 3.73 1.02 -16.98
C GLN A 83 4.05 1.79 -18.26
N ASP A 84 4.55 3.00 -18.11
CA ASP A 84 4.91 3.91 -19.21
C ASP A 84 6.22 4.61 -18.85
N ARG A 85 7.31 4.19 -19.49
CA ARG A 85 8.67 4.72 -19.22
C ARG A 85 8.84 6.17 -19.66
N ASP A 86 8.06 6.60 -20.65
CA ASP A 86 8.10 7.96 -21.20
C ASP A 86 7.10 8.90 -20.51
N ASN A 87 6.56 8.47 -19.37
CA ASN A 87 5.65 9.29 -18.57
C ASN A 87 6.36 10.54 -18.06
N GLU A 88 5.68 11.70 -18.15
CA GLU A 88 6.21 13.00 -17.70
C GLU A 88 6.67 12.98 -16.23
N ARG A 89 6.09 12.09 -15.41
CA ARG A 89 6.43 11.89 -14.01
C ARG A 89 7.36 10.70 -13.79
N ALA A 90 8.23 10.39 -14.76
CA ALA A 90 9.23 9.34 -14.62
C ALA A 90 10.18 9.65 -13.45
N GLY A 91 10.44 8.67 -12.61
CA GLY A 91 11.24 8.82 -11.39
C GLY A 91 10.48 9.34 -10.17
N GLU A 92 9.18 9.57 -10.29
CA GLU A 92 8.32 9.90 -9.16
C GLU A 92 7.51 8.69 -8.68
N ALA A 93 7.02 8.78 -7.46
CA ALA A 93 6.04 7.85 -6.90
C ALA A 93 5.06 8.60 -6.01
N ASP A 94 3.84 8.09 -5.93
CA ASP A 94 2.84 8.58 -4.99
C ASP A 94 2.71 7.58 -3.84
N ILE A 95 2.73 8.08 -2.61
CA ILE A 95 2.31 7.36 -1.42
C ILE A 95 0.90 7.86 -1.10
N ILE A 96 -0.09 7.02 -1.39
CA ILE A 96 -1.50 7.35 -1.24
C ILE A 96 -1.98 6.79 0.10
N LEU A 97 -2.26 7.65 1.07
CA LEU A 97 -2.89 7.27 2.32
C LEU A 97 -4.39 7.08 2.09
N ALA A 98 -4.76 5.88 1.66
CA ALA A 98 -6.11 5.55 1.21
C ALA A 98 -7.07 5.27 2.37
N LYS A 99 -6.55 4.89 3.53
CA LYS A 99 -7.30 4.72 4.78
C LYS A 99 -6.46 5.23 5.95
N HIS A 100 -7.07 5.98 6.84
CA HIS A 100 -6.47 6.43 8.09
C HIS A 100 -7.55 6.56 9.17
N ARG A 101 -7.54 5.63 10.12
CA ARG A 101 -8.57 5.56 11.15
C ARG A 101 -8.59 6.77 12.08
N GLY A 102 -7.43 7.37 12.33
CA GLY A 102 -7.26 8.49 13.27
C GLY A 102 -7.01 9.85 12.61
N GLY A 103 -7.11 9.98 11.28
CA GLY A 103 -6.80 11.22 10.59
C GLY A 103 -7.29 11.29 9.15
N PRO A 104 -6.92 12.35 8.43
CA PRO A 104 -7.30 12.54 7.04
C PRO A 104 -6.58 11.55 6.12
N ILE A 105 -7.15 11.34 4.96
CA ILE A 105 -6.50 10.68 3.82
C ILE A 105 -5.78 11.73 2.99
N ASP A 106 -4.64 11.37 2.41
CA ASP A 106 -3.84 12.29 1.61
C ASP A 106 -2.96 11.53 0.62
N THR A 107 -2.31 12.25 -0.28
CA THR A 107 -1.34 11.70 -1.22
C THR A 107 -0.05 12.50 -1.15
N VAL A 108 1.06 11.82 -0.86
CA VAL A 108 2.38 12.41 -0.82
C VAL A 108 3.16 11.99 -2.06
N GLN A 109 3.65 12.97 -2.81
CA GLN A 109 4.55 12.74 -3.94
C GLN A 109 5.98 12.64 -3.45
N VAL A 110 6.70 11.64 -3.94
CA VAL A 110 8.10 11.40 -3.59
C VAL A 110 8.94 11.15 -4.84
N ALA A 111 10.17 11.64 -4.83
CA ALA A 111 11.14 11.34 -5.87
C ALA A 111 11.85 10.01 -5.55
N ARG A 112 12.03 9.17 -6.55
CA ARG A 112 12.81 7.95 -6.44
C ARG A 112 14.28 8.23 -6.77
N LEU A 113 15.12 8.22 -5.77
CA LEU A 113 16.56 8.39 -5.94
C LEU A 113 17.21 7.08 -6.41
N VAL A 114 17.55 7.00 -7.69
CA VAL A 114 18.35 5.94 -8.28
C VAL A 114 19.80 6.45 -8.32
N PRO A 115 20.81 5.69 -7.86
CA PRO A 115 20.84 4.24 -7.61
C PRO A 115 20.51 3.79 -6.19
N HIS A 116 20.21 4.68 -5.26
CA HIS A 116 20.17 4.35 -3.82
C HIS A 116 18.92 3.63 -3.35
N ARG A 117 17.94 3.33 -4.20
CA ARG A 117 16.64 2.75 -3.85
C ARG A 117 15.92 3.50 -2.71
N ARG A 118 16.11 4.82 -2.67
CA ARG A 118 15.50 5.70 -1.67
C ARG A 118 14.34 6.48 -2.27
N LEU A 119 13.40 6.83 -1.43
CA LEU A 119 12.34 7.79 -1.71
C LEU A 119 12.67 9.06 -0.94
N ALA A 120 12.58 10.22 -1.58
CA ALA A 120 12.74 11.53 -0.96
C ALA A 120 11.47 12.35 -1.19
N ALA A 121 11.04 13.10 -0.18
CA ALA A 121 9.89 13.98 -0.33
C ALA A 121 10.15 15.04 -1.39
N VAL A 122 9.20 15.22 -2.30
CA VAL A 122 9.18 16.36 -3.24
C VAL A 122 8.42 17.46 -2.53
N LEU A 123 9.13 18.41 -1.95
CA LEU A 123 8.49 19.58 -1.36
C LEU A 123 8.10 20.55 -2.50
N PRO A 124 6.86 21.05 -2.52
CA PRO A 124 6.46 22.07 -3.47
C PRO A 124 7.36 23.31 -3.32
N ALA A 125 7.79 23.89 -4.42
CA ALA A 125 8.75 25.01 -4.43
C ALA A 125 8.35 26.21 -3.55
N HIS A 126 7.05 26.42 -3.32
CA HIS A 126 6.53 27.49 -2.48
C HIS A 126 6.74 27.31 -0.96
N GLN A 127 7.15 26.11 -0.51
CA GLN A 127 7.43 25.86 0.91
C GLN A 127 8.88 26.16 1.31
N TRP A 128 9.76 26.52 0.36
CA TRP A 128 11.17 26.83 0.62
C TRP A 128 11.42 28.25 1.15
N TRP A 129 10.44 29.16 1.06
CA TRP A 129 10.64 30.59 1.34
C TRP A 129 9.74 31.12 2.47
N GLY A 130 9.32 30.30 3.38
CA GLY A 130 8.48 30.71 4.48
C GLY A 130 9.13 30.45 5.86
N GLN A 131 10.15 31.21 6.17
CA GLN A 131 10.44 31.77 7.53
C GLN A 131 11.67 32.67 7.46
#